data_c773eb3ba57e781cf5f982115268f3c0
#
_entry.id   c773eb3ba57e781cf5f982115268f3c0
#
_cell.length_a   1.000
_cell.length_b   1.000
_cell.length_c   1.000
_cell.angle_alpha   90.00
_cell.angle_beta   90.00
_cell.angle_gamma   90.00
#
_symmetry.space_group_name_H-M   'P 1'
#
loop_
_entity.id
_entity.type
_entity.pdbx_description
1 polymer ?
#
loop_
_entity_poly.entity_id
_entity_poly.type
_entity_poly.pdbx_seq_one_letter_code
_entity_poly.pdbx_strand_id
1 'polypeptide(L)'
;MASNNARARLAEMRKKEAARARRRRLIGFSSGAAVLVVVVLLVIWAVSRTSVQPSAAGALVTYPGLARDHVTGRVAYQQTPPAGGPHASVWQNCGIYASPVPSENAVHSLEHGAFWITYQPDLP
;
A
#
# COMPACT_ATOMS: atom_id res chain seq x y z
N MET A 1 -12.36 -72.21 22.29
CA MET A 1 -11.48 -71.65 21.22
C MET A 1 -12.18 -70.61 20.35
N ALA A 2 -13.50 -70.59 20.13
CA ALA A 2 -14.24 -69.61 19.28
C ALA A 2 -14.24 -68.16 19.81
N SER A 3 -14.23 -67.96 21.12
CA SER A 3 -14.32 -66.63 21.72
C SER A 3 -13.04 -65.78 21.51
N ASN A 4 -11.87 -66.36 21.42
CA ASN A 4 -10.61 -65.69 21.23
C ASN A 4 -10.48 -65.16 19.79
N ASN A 5 -10.97 -65.89 18.81
CA ASN A 5 -10.96 -65.47 17.40
C ASN A 5 -11.93 -64.31 17.13
N ALA A 6 -13.07 -64.26 17.83
CA ALA A 6 -14.00 -63.16 17.73
C ALA A 6 -13.42 -61.84 18.31
N ARG A 7 -12.76 -61.93 19.46
CA ARG A 7 -12.07 -60.79 20.10
C ARG A 7 -10.93 -60.27 19.23
N ALA A 8 -10.13 -61.12 18.62
CA ALA A 8 -9.06 -60.74 17.72
C ALA A 8 -9.58 -60.00 16.48
N ARG A 9 -10.67 -60.49 15.87
CA ARG A 9 -11.31 -59.80 14.72
C ARG A 9 -11.87 -58.42 15.08
N LEU A 10 -12.50 -58.30 16.24
CA LEU A 10 -12.99 -57.01 16.74
C LEU A 10 -11.85 -56.01 16.99
N ALA A 11 -10.73 -56.46 17.56
CA ALA A 11 -9.56 -55.62 17.76
C ALA A 11 -8.95 -55.15 16.44
N GLU A 12 -8.91 -56.01 15.43
CA GLU A 12 -8.43 -55.62 14.09
C GLU A 12 -9.35 -54.63 13.39
N MET A 13 -10.68 -54.79 13.47
CA MET A 13 -11.64 -53.86 12.92
C MET A 13 -11.50 -52.48 13.59
N ARG A 14 -11.40 -52.41 14.93
CA ARG A 14 -11.19 -51.19 15.68
C ARG A 14 -9.88 -50.47 15.27
N LYS A 15 -8.79 -51.20 15.06
CA LYS A 15 -7.52 -50.66 14.56
C LYS A 15 -7.68 -50.04 13.16
N LYS A 16 -8.38 -50.76 12.26
CA LYS A 16 -8.64 -50.25 10.89
C LYS A 16 -9.52 -49.01 10.89
N GLU A 17 -10.55 -48.96 11.75
CA GLU A 17 -11.41 -47.77 11.90
C GLU A 17 -10.65 -46.59 12.48
N ALA A 18 -9.84 -46.79 13.52
CA ALA A 18 -9.00 -45.75 14.09
C ALA A 18 -7.98 -45.20 13.09
N ALA A 19 -7.36 -46.06 12.28
CA ALA A 19 -6.44 -45.63 11.22
C ALA A 19 -7.16 -44.85 10.12
N ARG A 20 -8.37 -45.24 9.73
CA ARG A 20 -9.21 -44.52 8.76
C ARG A 20 -9.64 -43.16 9.32
N ALA A 21 -10.05 -43.09 10.58
CA ALA A 21 -10.44 -41.86 11.25
C ALA A 21 -9.24 -40.88 11.35
N ARG A 22 -8.06 -41.39 11.71
CA ARG A 22 -6.83 -40.56 11.74
C ARG A 22 -6.46 -40.04 10.36
N ARG A 23 -6.54 -40.89 9.33
CA ARG A 23 -6.27 -40.45 7.94
C ARG A 23 -7.25 -39.39 7.46
N ARG A 24 -8.56 -39.56 7.76
CA ARG A 24 -9.58 -38.56 7.42
C ARG A 24 -9.32 -37.21 8.11
N ARG A 25 -8.91 -37.22 9.38
CA ARG A 25 -8.54 -35.99 10.12
C ARG A 25 -7.32 -35.32 9.49
N LEU A 26 -6.27 -36.09 9.19
CA LEU A 26 -5.07 -35.56 8.53
C LEU A 26 -5.38 -34.92 7.16
N ILE A 27 -6.20 -35.60 6.34
CA ILE A 27 -6.61 -35.08 5.03
C ILE A 27 -7.48 -33.83 5.21
N GLY A 28 -8.39 -33.79 6.20
CA GLY A 28 -9.21 -32.62 6.48
C GLY A 28 -8.39 -31.40 6.91
N PHE A 29 -7.39 -31.60 7.78
CA PHE A 29 -6.51 -30.51 8.20
C PHE A 29 -5.58 -30.04 7.08
N SER A 30 -5.03 -30.96 6.27
CA SER A 30 -4.15 -30.58 5.15
C SER A 30 -4.90 -29.86 4.03
N SER A 31 -6.15 -30.23 3.75
CA SER A 31 -6.96 -29.51 2.76
C SER A 31 -7.34 -28.10 3.22
N GLY A 32 -7.70 -27.92 4.51
CA GLY A 32 -7.98 -26.60 5.07
C GLY A 32 -6.77 -25.66 5.03
N ALA A 33 -5.60 -26.18 5.40
CA ALA A 33 -4.35 -25.41 5.33
C ALA A 33 -3.99 -25.05 3.89
N ALA A 34 -4.15 -25.95 2.93
CA ALA A 34 -3.88 -25.70 1.52
C ALA A 34 -4.81 -24.59 0.96
N VAL A 35 -6.10 -24.64 1.28
CA VAL A 35 -7.06 -23.60 0.88
C VAL A 35 -6.67 -22.23 1.46
N LEU A 36 -6.29 -22.18 2.74
CA LEU A 36 -5.87 -20.95 3.38
C LEU A 36 -4.63 -20.35 2.71
N VAL A 37 -3.64 -21.15 2.39
CA VAL A 37 -2.45 -20.71 1.66
C VAL A 37 -2.82 -20.14 0.29
N VAL A 38 -3.69 -20.83 -0.46
CA VAL A 38 -4.15 -20.35 -1.77
C VAL A 38 -4.88 -19.01 -1.63
N VAL A 39 -5.75 -18.84 -0.63
CA VAL A 39 -6.47 -17.59 -0.39
C VAL A 39 -5.48 -16.46 -0.05
N VAL A 40 -4.51 -16.71 0.82
CA VAL A 40 -3.47 -15.72 1.16
C VAL A 40 -2.66 -15.32 -0.07
N LEU A 41 -2.26 -16.28 -0.90
CA LEU A 41 -1.53 -15.99 -2.14
C LEU A 41 -2.38 -15.19 -3.13
N LEU A 42 -3.67 -15.49 -3.25
CA LEU A 42 -4.60 -14.72 -4.08
C LEU A 42 -4.79 -13.29 -3.57
N VAL A 43 -4.87 -13.10 -2.26
CA VAL A 43 -4.94 -11.75 -1.66
C VAL A 43 -3.65 -10.97 -1.91
N ILE A 44 -2.48 -11.59 -1.66
CA ILE A 44 -1.18 -10.95 -1.96
C ILE A 44 -1.09 -10.59 -3.45
N TRP A 45 -1.49 -11.49 -4.34
CA TRP A 45 -1.48 -11.26 -5.77
C TRP A 45 -2.45 -10.14 -6.19
N ALA A 46 -3.67 -10.09 -5.64
CA ALA A 46 -4.63 -9.03 -5.88
C ALA A 46 -4.11 -7.67 -5.39
N VAL A 47 -3.57 -7.61 -4.17
CA VAL A 47 -2.97 -6.38 -3.60
C VAL A 47 -1.76 -5.94 -4.41
N SER A 48 -0.92 -6.88 -4.89
CA SER A 48 0.24 -6.55 -5.74
C SER A 48 -0.16 -6.01 -7.11
N ARG A 49 -1.36 -6.36 -7.59
CA ARG A 49 -1.88 -5.84 -8.86
C ARG A 49 -2.62 -4.50 -8.72
N THR A 50 -3.07 -4.18 -7.51
CA THR A 50 -3.64 -2.86 -7.19
C THR A 50 -2.58 -1.82 -6.83
N SER A 51 -1.30 -2.09 -7.08
CA SER A 51 -0.33 -1.00 -7.13
C SER A 51 -0.88 0.00 -8.15
N VAL A 52 -1.36 1.13 -7.63
CA VAL A 52 -1.77 2.28 -8.44
C VAL A 52 -0.55 2.59 -9.29
N GLN A 53 -0.58 2.13 -10.54
CA GLN A 53 0.39 2.64 -11.50
C GLN A 53 0.13 4.13 -11.55
N PRO A 54 1.10 4.99 -11.26
CA PRO A 54 0.95 6.39 -11.57
C PRO A 54 0.58 6.41 -13.06
N SER A 55 -0.66 6.80 -13.35
CA SER A 55 -1.08 7.02 -14.72
C SER A 55 -0.01 7.90 -15.35
N ALA A 56 0.33 7.66 -16.59
CA ALA A 56 1.43 8.27 -17.33
C ALA A 56 1.38 9.82 -17.47
N ALA A 57 0.71 10.49 -16.57
CA ALA A 57 0.69 11.93 -16.38
C ALA A 57 1.84 12.33 -15.44
N GLY A 58 3.03 12.43 -15.97
CA GLY A 58 4.17 13.01 -15.30
C GLY A 58 5.01 12.04 -14.47
N ALA A 59 6.29 11.95 -14.77
CA ALA A 59 7.25 11.26 -13.92
C ALA A 59 7.37 12.00 -12.58
N LEU A 60 7.42 11.23 -11.46
CA LEU A 60 7.78 11.80 -10.18
C LEU A 60 9.22 12.37 -10.26
N VAL A 61 9.33 13.67 -10.07
CA VAL A 61 10.63 14.36 -10.05
C VAL A 61 10.91 14.79 -8.63
N THR A 62 12.08 14.46 -8.11
CA THR A 62 12.55 14.89 -6.79
C THR A 62 13.67 15.90 -6.92
N TYR A 63 13.67 16.89 -6.07
CA TYR A 63 14.68 17.96 -6.02
C TYR A 63 15.37 17.93 -4.66
N PRO A 64 16.42 17.12 -4.47
CA PRO A 64 17.13 17.03 -3.20
C PRO A 64 18.00 18.27 -2.98
N GLY A 65 18.22 18.64 -1.70
CA GLY A 65 19.19 19.64 -1.31
C GLY A 65 18.81 21.08 -1.62
N LEU A 66 17.52 21.38 -1.84
CA LEU A 66 17.06 22.75 -2.01
C LEU A 66 17.28 23.56 -0.72
N ALA A 67 17.69 24.82 -0.87
CA ALA A 67 17.87 25.74 0.24
C ALA A 67 16.52 26.02 0.95
N ARG A 68 16.60 26.40 2.22
CA ARG A 68 15.41 26.66 3.08
C ARG A 68 15.45 28.05 3.72
N ASP A 69 16.17 28.96 3.10
CA ASP A 69 16.37 30.30 3.65
C ASP A 69 15.12 31.16 3.49
N HIS A 70 14.74 31.83 4.56
CA HIS A 70 13.72 32.87 4.47
C HIS A 70 14.31 34.14 3.83
N VAL A 71 13.67 34.61 2.79
CA VAL A 71 14.07 35.83 2.07
C VAL A 71 12.91 36.80 1.93
N THR A 72 13.23 38.03 1.68
CA THR A 72 12.25 39.07 1.34
C THR A 72 12.31 39.36 -0.16
N GLY A 73 11.14 39.50 -0.78
CA GLY A 73 11.03 39.77 -2.20
C GLY A 73 10.88 38.51 -3.08
N ARG A 74 11.00 38.74 -4.39
CA ARG A 74 10.81 37.71 -5.38
C ARG A 74 12.03 36.80 -5.54
N VAL A 75 11.79 35.50 -5.73
CA VAL A 75 12.81 34.49 -6.00
C VAL A 75 12.67 33.98 -7.44
N ALA A 76 13.79 33.93 -8.14
CA ALA A 76 13.84 33.32 -9.47
C ALA A 76 14.01 31.77 -9.31
N TYR A 77 12.92 31.04 -9.28
CA TYR A 77 12.95 29.59 -9.21
C TYR A 77 13.29 28.97 -10.57
N GLN A 78 14.02 27.87 -10.56
CA GLN A 78 14.36 27.13 -11.78
C GLN A 78 13.21 26.23 -12.27
N GLN A 79 12.30 25.87 -11.38
CA GLN A 79 11.15 25.00 -11.66
C GLN A 79 9.85 25.79 -11.68
N THR A 80 8.90 25.36 -12.50
CA THR A 80 7.53 25.90 -12.52
C THR A 80 6.52 24.75 -12.53
N PRO A 81 5.71 24.59 -11.47
CA PRO A 81 5.75 25.35 -10.22
C PRO A 81 7.02 25.06 -9.41
N PRO A 82 7.44 25.98 -8.52
CA PRO A 82 8.57 25.73 -7.63
C PRO A 82 8.34 24.55 -6.70
N ALA A 83 9.38 23.72 -6.48
CA ALA A 83 9.34 22.56 -5.60
C ALA A 83 9.97 22.81 -4.22
N GLY A 84 10.63 23.96 -4.03
CA GLY A 84 11.33 24.35 -2.82
C GLY A 84 12.38 25.42 -3.15
N GLY A 85 13.24 25.76 -2.21
CA GLY A 85 14.27 26.80 -2.34
C GLY A 85 14.03 27.95 -1.36
N PRO A 86 14.78 29.08 -1.48
CA PRO A 86 14.56 30.28 -0.67
C PRO A 86 13.11 30.74 -0.82
N HIS A 87 12.48 31.15 0.27
CA HIS A 87 11.05 31.47 0.28
C HIS A 87 10.69 32.56 1.31
N ALA A 88 9.45 33.05 1.27
CA ALA A 88 8.98 34.00 2.23
C ALA A 88 8.85 33.40 3.63
N SER A 89 8.99 34.22 4.68
CA SER A 89 8.77 33.78 6.06
C SER A 89 7.29 33.58 6.42
N VAL A 90 6.38 33.84 5.49
CA VAL A 90 4.93 33.72 5.67
C VAL A 90 4.42 32.67 4.70
N TRP A 91 3.65 31.70 5.21
CA TRP A 91 3.04 30.65 4.38
C TRP A 91 1.83 31.15 3.59
N GLN A 92 1.44 30.39 2.58
CA GLN A 92 0.17 30.53 1.90
C GLN A 92 -0.90 29.74 2.66
N ASN A 93 -2.03 30.35 2.98
CA ASN A 93 -3.14 29.63 3.59
C ASN A 93 -3.68 28.54 2.66
N CYS A 94 -4.20 27.44 3.23
CA CYS A 94 -4.91 26.44 2.44
C CYS A 94 -6.18 27.04 1.84
N GLY A 95 -6.48 26.69 0.58
CA GLY A 95 -7.67 27.20 -0.11
C GLY A 95 -7.64 26.91 -1.61
N ILE A 96 -8.72 27.28 -2.28
CA ILE A 96 -8.84 27.29 -3.73
C ILE A 96 -8.71 28.75 -4.19
N TYR A 97 -7.75 28.99 -5.07
CA TYR A 97 -7.41 30.32 -5.54
C TYR A 97 -7.75 30.45 -7.03
N ALA A 98 -8.52 31.49 -7.38
CA ALA A 98 -8.88 31.77 -8.77
C ALA A 98 -7.76 32.50 -9.54
N SER A 99 -6.72 32.94 -8.85
CA SER A 99 -5.55 33.61 -9.43
C SER A 99 -4.26 33.00 -8.87
N PRO A 100 -3.13 33.14 -9.58
CA PRO A 100 -1.84 32.64 -9.10
C PRO A 100 -1.48 33.17 -7.73
N VAL A 101 -1.05 32.31 -6.83
CA VAL A 101 -0.53 32.67 -5.50
C VAL A 101 0.96 33.03 -5.60
N PRO A 102 1.48 33.86 -4.68
CA PRO A 102 2.92 34.13 -4.61
C PRO A 102 3.69 32.80 -4.39
N SER A 103 4.61 32.51 -5.28
CA SER A 103 5.39 31.28 -5.24
C SER A 103 6.20 31.14 -3.95
N GLU A 104 6.72 32.24 -3.44
CA GLU A 104 7.52 32.29 -2.22
C GLU A 104 6.72 31.86 -0.98
N ASN A 105 5.43 32.23 -0.92
CA ASN A 105 4.53 31.83 0.17
C ASN A 105 4.10 30.37 0.02
N ALA A 106 3.83 29.93 -1.22
CA ALA A 106 3.48 28.54 -1.50
C ALA A 106 4.63 27.58 -1.18
N VAL A 107 5.88 27.95 -1.50
CA VAL A 107 7.08 27.16 -1.16
C VAL A 107 7.23 27.03 0.35
N HIS A 108 6.95 28.08 1.13
CA HIS A 108 6.95 27.96 2.61
C HIS A 108 5.92 26.92 3.08
N SER A 109 4.73 26.93 2.50
CA SER A 109 3.70 25.93 2.83
C SER A 109 4.13 24.51 2.48
N LEU A 110 4.84 24.31 1.35
CA LEU A 110 5.41 23.01 0.97
C LEU A 110 6.44 22.51 2.00
N GLU A 111 7.27 23.41 2.55
CA GLU A 111 8.22 23.07 3.61
C GLU A 111 7.50 22.50 4.85
N HIS A 112 6.33 23.03 5.16
CA HIS A 112 5.46 22.56 6.24
C HIS A 112 4.59 21.33 5.86
N GLY A 113 4.82 20.73 4.69
CA GLY A 113 4.15 19.51 4.25
C GLY A 113 2.80 19.73 3.55
N ALA A 114 2.52 20.93 3.09
CA ALA A 114 1.35 21.18 2.27
C ALA A 114 1.49 20.58 0.86
N PHE A 115 0.37 20.35 0.20
CA PHE A 115 0.32 20.01 -1.22
C PHE A 115 -0.08 21.25 -2.01
N TRP A 116 0.64 21.50 -3.10
CA TRP A 116 0.33 22.57 -4.03
C TRP A 116 -0.04 21.98 -5.38
N ILE A 117 -1.31 22.09 -5.73
CA ILE A 117 -1.85 21.60 -7.01
C ILE A 117 -2.04 22.82 -7.92
N THR A 118 -1.37 22.83 -9.06
CA THR A 118 -1.54 23.83 -10.10
C THR A 118 -2.18 23.19 -11.33
N TYR A 119 -3.02 23.95 -12.01
CA TYR A 119 -3.67 23.51 -13.24
C TYR A 119 -3.78 24.68 -14.24
N GLN A 120 -3.91 24.35 -15.50
CA GLN A 120 -4.22 25.34 -16.51
C GLN A 120 -5.72 25.60 -16.55
N PRO A 121 -6.18 26.85 -16.68
CA PRO A 121 -7.60 27.17 -16.64
C PRO A 121 -8.41 26.56 -17.80
N ASP A 122 -7.73 26.17 -18.90
CA ASP A 122 -8.35 25.64 -20.11
C ASP A 122 -8.35 24.09 -20.16
N LEU A 123 -8.25 23.43 -19.02
CA LEU A 123 -8.42 21.97 -18.97
C LEU A 123 -9.87 21.61 -19.28
N PRO A 124 -10.11 20.63 -20.19
CA PRO A 124 -11.45 20.19 -20.56
C PRO A 124 -12.19 19.53 -19.39
#